data_efe33cb39aabc36889019d3980265478
#
_entry.id   efe33cb39aabc36889019d3980265478
#
_cell.length_a   1.000
_cell.length_b   1.000
_cell.length_c   1.000
_cell.angle_alpha   90.00
_cell.angle_beta   90.00
_cell.angle_gamma   90.00
#
_symmetry.space_group_name_H-M   'P 1'
#
loop_
_entity.id
_entity.type
_entity.pdbx_description
1 polymer ?
#
loop_
_entity_poly.entity_id
_entity_poly.type
_entity_poly.pdbx_seq_one_letter_code
_entity_poly.pdbx_strand_id
1 'polypeptide(L)'
;THVSEQDTVRFDYHSLDGVARSTVICFEPRPTRLTERTAEFELQLAPRQRRTILVTVHCRVNDRPIERRLIVAARASRRTLREAARRAAAIETSNTLANEVICRSMADISMLVTSTEHGPYPYAGVPWFSTAFGRDGLLTALELLWVDPSLARGVLRFLAAHQATSEDPERDAEPGKILHEARKGELARLGVVPFDRYYGSIDSTPLFVVLAGLYWQYTGDRTTLETIWPNVKAALAWIDQYGDYDGDGFVEYRRRSEGGLVNQGWKDSGDAVFHEDGTLAEGPIALCEVQGYV
;
A
#
# COMPACT_ATOMS: atom_id res chain seq x y z
N THR A 1 11.85 -25.33 -12.93
CA THR A 1 10.63 -25.32 -13.78
C THR A 1 10.27 -26.75 -14.16
N HIS A 2 9.02 -27.10 -14.13
CA HIS A 2 8.54 -28.38 -14.62
C HIS A 2 7.11 -28.27 -15.15
N VAL A 3 6.79 -29.10 -16.15
CA VAL A 3 5.42 -29.29 -16.61
C VAL A 3 4.78 -30.33 -15.67
N SER A 4 3.76 -29.86 -14.93
CA SER A 4 3.01 -30.66 -13.99
C SER A 4 1.68 -30.99 -14.60
N GLU A 5 1.33 -32.02 -15.17
CA GLU A 5 0.11 -32.30 -15.93
C GLU A 5 0.15 -31.67 -17.36
N GLN A 6 -0.76 -32.09 -18.22
CA GLN A 6 -0.81 -31.68 -19.63
C GLN A 6 -1.34 -30.24 -19.85
N ASP A 7 -1.71 -29.53 -18.80
CA ASP A 7 -2.33 -28.20 -18.88
C ASP A 7 -1.68 -27.18 -17.91
N THR A 8 -0.58 -27.56 -17.24
CA THR A 8 -0.01 -26.77 -16.16
C THR A 8 1.51 -26.71 -16.23
N VAL A 9 2.05 -25.50 -16.12
CA VAL A 9 3.49 -25.25 -15.93
C VAL A 9 3.71 -24.66 -14.54
N ARG A 10 4.70 -25.17 -13.82
CA ARG A 10 5.09 -24.68 -12.50
C ARG A 10 6.52 -24.21 -12.51
N PHE A 11 6.75 -23.01 -11.98
CA PHE A 11 8.04 -22.41 -11.73
C PHE A 11 8.26 -22.37 -10.22
N ASP A 12 9.22 -23.07 -9.70
CA ASP A 12 9.60 -23.02 -8.29
C ASP A 12 10.83 -22.16 -8.10
N TYR A 13 10.80 -21.33 -7.07
CA TYR A 13 11.87 -20.47 -6.66
C TYR A 13 12.18 -20.68 -5.18
N HIS A 14 13.40 -21.10 -4.89
CA HIS A 14 13.95 -21.17 -3.55
C HIS A 14 14.68 -19.87 -3.28
N SER A 15 14.05 -19.00 -2.53
CA SER A 15 14.59 -17.69 -2.23
C SER A 15 15.61 -17.73 -1.11
N LEU A 16 16.50 -16.73 -1.07
CA LEU A 16 17.55 -16.59 -0.07
C LEU A 16 17.01 -16.38 1.35
N ASP A 17 15.77 -15.90 1.48
CA ASP A 17 15.05 -15.75 2.76
C ASP A 17 14.47 -17.08 3.30
N GLY A 18 14.78 -18.21 2.65
CA GLY A 18 14.28 -19.54 2.99
C GLY A 18 12.81 -19.80 2.69
N VAL A 19 12.12 -18.86 2.04
CA VAL A 19 10.70 -18.99 1.70
C VAL A 19 10.55 -19.64 0.32
N ALA A 20 9.84 -20.76 0.24
CA ALA A 20 9.50 -21.38 -1.04
C ALA A 20 8.40 -20.57 -1.74
N ARG A 21 8.66 -20.14 -2.96
CA ARG A 21 7.72 -19.42 -3.82
C ARG A 21 7.50 -20.20 -5.09
N SER A 22 6.28 -20.20 -5.60
CA SER A 22 6.02 -20.80 -6.90
C SER A 22 5.04 -19.96 -7.73
N THR A 23 5.23 -20.01 -9.05
CA THR A 23 4.26 -19.51 -10.00
C THR A 23 3.71 -20.68 -10.79
N VAL A 24 2.38 -20.83 -10.79
CA VAL A 24 1.69 -21.90 -11.50
C VAL A 24 0.83 -21.27 -12.59
N ILE A 25 1.05 -21.69 -13.84
CA ILE A 25 0.28 -21.25 -15.01
C ILE A 25 -0.56 -22.43 -15.47
N CYS A 26 -1.88 -22.25 -15.49
CA CYS A 26 -2.83 -23.24 -15.97
C CYS A 26 -3.54 -22.76 -17.23
N PHE A 27 -3.81 -23.68 -18.15
CA PHE A 27 -4.46 -23.41 -19.42
C PHE A 27 -5.77 -24.16 -19.56
N GLU A 28 -6.81 -23.50 -20.07
CA GLU A 28 -8.10 -24.09 -20.41
C GLU A 28 -8.61 -23.51 -21.74
N PRO A 29 -8.86 -24.33 -22.77
CA PRO A 29 -8.63 -25.77 -22.87
C PRO A 29 -7.14 -26.14 -22.79
N ARG A 30 -6.86 -27.44 -22.70
CA ARG A 30 -5.48 -27.93 -22.74
C ARG A 30 -4.78 -27.51 -24.03
N PRO A 31 -3.51 -27.08 -23.95
CA PRO A 31 -2.70 -26.85 -25.16
C PRO A 31 -2.51 -28.12 -25.97
N THR A 32 -2.39 -28.02 -27.28
CA THR A 32 -2.01 -29.11 -28.15
C THR A 32 -0.61 -29.63 -27.81
N ARG A 33 0.28 -28.70 -27.46
CA ARG A 33 1.63 -28.99 -26.97
C ARG A 33 1.99 -28.03 -25.84
N LEU A 34 2.53 -28.56 -24.76
CA LEU A 34 2.99 -27.78 -23.62
C LEU A 34 4.44 -28.13 -23.30
N THR A 35 5.27 -27.09 -23.20
CA THR A 35 6.64 -27.16 -22.73
C THR A 35 6.84 -26.21 -21.54
N GLU A 36 8.01 -26.18 -20.96
CA GLU A 36 8.36 -25.22 -19.90
C GLU A 36 8.33 -23.74 -20.36
N ARG A 37 8.37 -23.49 -21.65
CA ARG A 37 8.49 -22.15 -22.24
C ARG A 37 7.36 -21.77 -23.19
N THR A 38 6.64 -22.75 -23.73
CA THR A 38 5.62 -22.53 -24.76
C THR A 38 4.37 -23.34 -24.50
N ALA A 39 3.22 -22.74 -24.76
CA ALA A 39 1.93 -23.42 -24.85
C ALA A 39 1.37 -23.17 -26.27
N GLU A 40 1.22 -24.24 -27.05
CA GLU A 40 0.76 -24.20 -28.43
C GLU A 40 -0.70 -24.64 -28.50
N PHE A 41 -1.54 -23.91 -29.22
CA PHE A 41 -2.95 -24.22 -29.42
C PHE A 41 -3.22 -24.29 -30.91
N GLU A 42 -3.63 -25.46 -31.38
CA GLU A 42 -4.11 -25.64 -32.74
C GLU A 42 -5.64 -25.50 -32.73
N LEU A 43 -6.13 -24.46 -33.41
CA LEU A 43 -7.54 -24.11 -33.43
C LEU A 43 -8.10 -24.07 -34.82
N GLN A 44 -9.20 -24.75 -35.04
CA GLN A 44 -10.00 -24.64 -36.25
C GLN A 44 -11.23 -23.75 -35.97
N LEU A 45 -11.39 -22.67 -36.69
CA LEU A 45 -12.47 -21.71 -36.51
C LEU A 45 -13.33 -21.64 -37.78
N ALA A 46 -14.62 -21.90 -37.65
CA ALA A 46 -15.59 -21.58 -38.70
C ALA A 46 -15.85 -20.05 -38.76
N PRO A 47 -16.39 -19.53 -39.88
CA PRO A 47 -16.76 -18.13 -39.98
C PRO A 47 -17.63 -17.67 -38.82
N ARG A 48 -17.24 -16.53 -38.16
CA ARG A 48 -17.89 -15.97 -36.93
C ARG A 48 -17.82 -16.83 -35.68
N GLN A 49 -17.15 -17.97 -35.67
CA GLN A 49 -16.91 -18.78 -34.49
C GLN A 49 -15.88 -18.09 -33.58
N ARG A 50 -16.12 -18.14 -32.25
CA ARG A 50 -15.21 -17.67 -31.21
C ARG A 50 -14.74 -18.86 -30.38
N ARG A 51 -13.48 -18.86 -30.01
CA ARG A 51 -12.90 -19.74 -29.01
C ARG A 51 -12.23 -18.91 -27.94
N THR A 52 -12.36 -19.31 -26.70
CA THR A 52 -11.73 -18.66 -25.56
C THR A 52 -10.65 -19.57 -25.01
N ILE A 53 -9.47 -19.03 -24.83
CA ILE A 53 -8.38 -19.65 -24.09
C ILE A 53 -8.28 -18.93 -22.77
N LEU A 54 -8.38 -19.64 -21.66
CA LEU A 54 -8.17 -19.11 -20.31
C LEU A 54 -6.76 -19.43 -19.87
N VAL A 55 -6.03 -18.42 -19.45
CA VAL A 55 -4.72 -18.55 -18.84
C VAL A 55 -4.84 -18.05 -17.42
N THR A 56 -4.61 -18.95 -16.46
CA THR A 56 -4.68 -18.62 -15.04
C THR A 56 -3.28 -18.65 -14.45
N VAL A 57 -2.85 -17.53 -13.86
CA VAL A 57 -1.54 -17.38 -13.24
C VAL A 57 -1.71 -17.26 -11.72
N HIS A 58 -1.06 -18.12 -10.98
CA HIS A 58 -1.07 -18.11 -9.51
C HIS A 58 0.34 -17.94 -8.98
N CYS A 59 0.59 -16.80 -8.32
CA CYS A 59 1.81 -16.59 -7.52
C CYS A 59 1.55 -17.08 -6.10
N ARG A 60 2.38 -17.99 -5.60
CA ARG A 60 2.15 -18.70 -4.34
C ARG A 60 3.32 -18.52 -3.39
N VAL A 61 2.98 -18.26 -2.15
CA VAL A 61 3.84 -18.45 -0.99
C VAL A 61 3.19 -19.58 -0.19
N ASN A 62 3.84 -20.72 -0.09
CA ASN A 62 3.29 -21.98 0.44
C ASN A 62 2.22 -22.66 -0.45
N ASP A 63 1.94 -23.94 -0.19
CA ASP A 63 1.06 -24.77 -1.04
C ASP A 63 -0.42 -24.59 -0.70
N ARG A 64 -1.04 -23.49 -1.14
CA ARG A 64 -2.51 -23.32 -1.06
C ARG A 64 -3.18 -23.83 -2.34
N PRO A 65 -4.42 -24.41 -2.24
CA PRO A 65 -5.19 -24.83 -3.41
C PRO A 65 -5.42 -23.69 -4.40
N ILE A 66 -5.43 -24.02 -5.69
CA ILE A 66 -5.64 -23.07 -6.79
C ILE A 66 -7.11 -23.11 -7.20
N GLU A 67 -7.78 -21.95 -7.20
CA GLU A 67 -9.11 -21.81 -7.83
C GLU A 67 -8.95 -21.57 -9.34
N ARG A 68 -9.27 -22.58 -10.14
CA ARG A 68 -9.13 -22.54 -11.60
C ARG A 68 -10.37 -22.03 -12.32
N ARG A 69 -11.51 -21.89 -11.64
CA ARG A 69 -12.77 -21.55 -12.28
C ARG A 69 -12.93 -20.04 -12.43
N LEU A 70 -12.80 -19.55 -13.66
CA LEU A 70 -12.98 -18.13 -14.01
C LEU A 70 -14.30 -17.56 -13.44
N ILE A 71 -15.40 -18.32 -13.54
CA ILE A 71 -16.72 -17.86 -13.06
C ILE A 71 -16.70 -17.60 -11.55
N VAL A 72 -16.02 -18.44 -10.76
CA VAL A 72 -15.88 -18.27 -9.31
C VAL A 72 -15.06 -17.03 -9.00
N ALA A 73 -13.91 -16.88 -9.65
CA ALA A 73 -13.04 -15.71 -9.50
C ALA A 73 -13.77 -14.41 -9.91
N ALA A 74 -14.48 -14.42 -11.04
CA ALA A 74 -15.24 -13.27 -11.51
C ALA A 74 -16.41 -12.91 -10.56
N ARG A 75 -17.09 -13.89 -9.99
CA ARG A 75 -18.15 -13.66 -8.98
C ARG A 75 -17.57 -13.07 -7.70
N ALA A 76 -16.44 -13.60 -7.22
CA ALA A 76 -15.75 -13.07 -6.05
C ALA A 76 -15.33 -11.61 -6.26
N SER A 77 -14.68 -11.30 -7.39
CA SER A 77 -14.28 -9.93 -7.74
C SER A 77 -15.49 -8.98 -7.82
N ARG A 78 -16.57 -9.38 -8.50
CA ARG A 78 -17.80 -8.57 -8.58
C ARG A 78 -18.45 -8.37 -7.21
N ARG A 79 -18.38 -9.35 -6.33
CA ARG A 79 -18.88 -9.21 -4.95
C ARG A 79 -18.07 -8.17 -4.18
N THR A 80 -16.74 -8.25 -4.21
CA THR A 80 -15.86 -7.27 -3.56
C THR A 80 -16.12 -5.85 -4.06
N LEU A 81 -16.22 -5.66 -5.39
CA LEU A 81 -16.55 -4.35 -5.98
C LEU A 81 -17.91 -3.82 -5.54
N ARG A 82 -18.94 -4.68 -5.48
CA ARG A 82 -20.27 -4.28 -5.00
C ARG A 82 -20.27 -3.93 -3.51
N GLU A 83 -19.52 -4.65 -2.70
CA GLU A 83 -19.38 -4.36 -1.27
C GLU A 83 -18.66 -3.02 -1.06
N ALA A 84 -17.61 -2.73 -1.83
CA ALA A 84 -16.95 -1.42 -1.82
C ALA A 84 -17.90 -0.29 -2.25
N ALA A 85 -18.59 -0.47 -3.38
CA ALA A 85 -19.57 0.53 -3.86
C ALA A 85 -20.74 0.78 -2.89
N ARG A 86 -21.15 -0.21 -2.10
CA ARG A 86 -22.21 -0.04 -1.09
C ARG A 86 -21.76 0.72 0.15
N ARG A 87 -20.47 0.76 0.44
CA ARG A 87 -19.92 1.52 1.58
C ARG A 87 -19.67 2.98 1.21
N ALA A 88 -19.35 3.23 -0.05
CA ALA A 88 -19.05 4.57 -0.53
C ALA A 88 -20.32 5.40 -0.75
N ALA A 89 -20.22 6.70 -0.50
CA ALA A 89 -21.27 7.64 -0.86
C ALA A 89 -21.49 7.66 -2.39
N ALA A 90 -22.75 7.70 -2.82
CA ALA A 90 -23.08 7.92 -4.21
C ALA A 90 -23.01 9.42 -4.53
N ILE A 91 -22.24 9.77 -5.55
CA ILE A 91 -22.09 11.16 -6.00
C ILE A 91 -22.70 11.27 -7.39
N GLU A 92 -23.68 12.15 -7.54
CA GLU A 92 -24.32 12.45 -8.81
C GLU A 92 -24.41 13.98 -8.99
N THR A 93 -24.03 14.43 -10.18
CA THR A 93 -24.07 15.85 -10.55
C THR A 93 -24.89 16.05 -11.83
N SER A 94 -25.27 17.29 -12.14
CA SER A 94 -25.90 17.62 -13.41
C SER A 94 -24.95 17.57 -14.61
N ASN A 95 -23.64 17.42 -14.38
CA ASN A 95 -22.62 17.35 -15.43
C ASN A 95 -22.22 15.89 -15.67
N THR A 96 -22.56 15.35 -16.85
CA THR A 96 -22.25 13.97 -17.23
C THR A 96 -20.74 13.67 -17.23
N LEU A 97 -19.91 14.61 -17.71
CA LEU A 97 -18.46 14.45 -17.73
C LEU A 97 -17.89 14.37 -16.31
N ALA A 98 -18.38 15.21 -15.39
CA ALA A 98 -17.97 15.13 -13.98
C ALA A 98 -18.35 13.77 -13.37
N ASN A 99 -19.54 13.24 -13.67
CA ASN A 99 -19.96 11.92 -13.20
C ASN A 99 -19.06 10.79 -13.75
N GLU A 100 -18.66 10.88 -15.02
CA GLU A 100 -17.71 9.91 -15.61
C GLU A 100 -16.33 9.97 -14.93
N VAL A 101 -15.79 11.16 -14.68
CA VAL A 101 -14.51 11.35 -13.98
C VAL A 101 -14.59 10.78 -12.56
N ILE A 102 -15.65 11.11 -11.80
CA ILE A 102 -15.86 10.60 -10.45
C ILE A 102 -15.93 9.06 -10.45
N CYS A 103 -16.73 8.50 -11.35
CA CYS A 103 -16.89 7.04 -11.48
C CYS A 103 -15.53 6.37 -11.79
N ARG A 104 -14.74 6.96 -12.69
CA ARG A 104 -13.40 6.46 -13.04
C ARG A 104 -12.46 6.57 -11.86
N SER A 105 -12.39 7.71 -11.17
CA SER A 105 -11.53 7.91 -10.00
C SER A 105 -11.85 6.92 -8.88
N MET A 106 -13.14 6.66 -8.62
CA MET A 106 -13.54 5.66 -7.64
C MET A 106 -13.14 4.24 -8.04
N ALA A 107 -13.18 3.91 -9.32
CA ALA A 107 -12.71 2.62 -9.83
C ALA A 107 -11.19 2.47 -9.67
N ASP A 108 -10.42 3.51 -9.98
CA ASP A 108 -8.96 3.53 -9.85
C ASP A 108 -8.53 3.41 -8.37
N ILE A 109 -9.18 4.12 -7.45
CA ILE A 109 -8.95 3.96 -6.01
C ILE A 109 -9.28 2.52 -5.57
N SER A 110 -10.43 1.99 -5.99
CA SER A 110 -10.84 0.62 -5.65
C SER A 110 -9.83 -0.44 -6.11
N MET A 111 -9.12 -0.18 -7.21
CA MET A 111 -8.05 -1.05 -7.72
C MET A 111 -6.82 -1.05 -6.80
N LEU A 112 -6.53 0.07 -6.13
CA LEU A 112 -5.39 0.20 -5.22
C LEU A 112 -5.71 -0.28 -3.80
N VAL A 113 -6.98 -0.39 -3.42
CA VAL A 113 -7.38 -0.83 -2.08
C VAL A 113 -7.11 -2.33 -1.90
N THR A 114 -6.30 -2.65 -0.92
CA THR A 114 -5.95 -4.02 -0.51
C THR A 114 -6.60 -4.34 0.84
N SER A 115 -7.20 -5.52 0.97
CA SER A 115 -7.72 -6.01 2.25
C SER A 115 -6.57 -6.47 3.12
N THR A 116 -6.39 -5.85 4.28
CA THR A 116 -5.44 -6.25 5.31
C THR A 116 -6.19 -6.86 6.51
N GLU A 117 -5.46 -7.44 7.45
CA GLU A 117 -6.03 -7.91 8.73
C GLU A 117 -6.61 -6.77 9.60
N HIS A 118 -6.20 -5.52 9.32
CA HIS A 118 -6.66 -4.31 10.01
C HIS A 118 -7.81 -3.61 9.29
N GLY A 119 -8.16 -4.05 8.08
CA GLY A 119 -9.18 -3.46 7.23
C GLY A 119 -8.66 -3.06 5.84
N PRO A 120 -9.46 -2.33 5.04
CA PRO A 120 -9.03 -1.87 3.73
C PRO A 120 -7.92 -0.83 3.85
N TYR A 121 -6.88 -0.96 3.02
CA TYR A 121 -5.75 -0.03 2.96
C TYR A 121 -5.44 0.33 1.51
N PRO A 122 -5.38 1.62 1.13
CA PRO A 122 -4.99 2.02 -0.21
C PRO A 122 -3.46 1.91 -0.36
N TYR A 123 -2.99 1.08 -1.30
CA TYR A 123 -1.58 1.02 -1.66
C TYR A 123 -1.23 2.17 -2.59
N ALA A 124 0.00 2.68 -2.53
CA ALA A 124 0.40 3.90 -3.20
C ALA A 124 0.38 3.80 -4.73
N GLY A 125 0.80 2.67 -5.31
CA GLY A 125 0.74 2.51 -6.76
C GLY A 125 1.29 1.19 -7.29
N VAL A 126 0.85 0.79 -8.47
CA VAL A 126 1.27 -0.42 -9.17
C VAL A 126 2.25 -0.03 -10.29
N PRO A 127 3.34 -0.78 -10.54
CA PRO A 127 3.77 -2.02 -9.86
C PRO A 127 4.74 -1.78 -8.68
N TRP A 128 5.49 -0.67 -8.65
CA TRP A 128 6.63 -0.47 -7.75
C TRP A 128 6.24 -0.10 -6.32
N PHE A 129 5.12 0.62 -6.18
CA PHE A 129 4.60 1.11 -4.92
C PHE A 129 3.37 0.31 -4.45
N SER A 130 3.24 -0.95 -4.92
CA SER A 130 2.14 -1.85 -4.52
C SER A 130 2.35 -2.38 -3.10
N THR A 131 2.42 -1.45 -2.16
CA THR A 131 2.60 -1.71 -0.72
C THR A 131 1.97 -0.59 0.11
N ALA A 132 1.96 -0.77 1.44
CA ALA A 132 1.45 0.24 2.36
C ALA A 132 2.48 1.36 2.55
N PHE A 133 2.09 2.59 2.25
CA PHE A 133 2.78 3.83 2.58
C PHE A 133 1.98 4.62 3.61
N GLY A 134 2.65 5.19 4.61
CA GLY A 134 2.00 5.95 5.68
C GLY A 134 1.33 7.20 5.15
N ARG A 135 2.09 8.14 4.61
CA ARG A 135 1.58 9.42 4.06
C ARG A 135 0.49 9.22 3.01
N ASP A 136 0.75 8.36 2.01
CA ASP A 136 -0.20 8.11 0.92
C ASP A 136 -1.52 7.54 1.43
N GLY A 137 -1.45 6.59 2.36
CA GLY A 137 -2.63 6.02 3.01
C GLY A 137 -3.40 7.06 3.82
N LEU A 138 -2.69 7.90 4.58
CA LEU A 138 -3.27 8.95 5.42
C LEU A 138 -3.97 10.03 4.60
N LEU A 139 -3.29 10.55 3.57
CA LEU A 139 -3.87 11.59 2.69
C LEU A 139 -5.05 11.05 1.89
N THR A 140 -4.92 9.84 1.31
CA THR A 140 -6.04 9.20 0.61
C THR A 140 -7.23 9.00 1.54
N ALA A 141 -7.01 8.59 2.78
CA ALA A 141 -8.07 8.40 3.77
C ALA A 141 -8.71 9.73 4.21
N LEU A 142 -7.92 10.80 4.33
CA LEU A 142 -8.42 12.15 4.60
C LEU A 142 -9.33 12.66 3.49
N GLU A 143 -8.88 12.58 2.24
CA GLU A 143 -9.63 13.05 1.07
C GLU A 143 -10.91 12.23 0.84
N LEU A 144 -10.90 10.95 1.17
CA LEU A 144 -12.06 10.05 1.01
C LEU A 144 -12.90 9.89 2.28
N LEU A 145 -12.63 10.63 3.34
CA LEU A 145 -13.32 10.48 4.62
C LEU A 145 -14.84 10.68 4.49
N TRP A 146 -15.26 11.61 3.66
CA TRP A 146 -16.67 11.90 3.39
C TRP A 146 -17.32 10.91 2.41
N VAL A 147 -16.51 10.13 1.66
CA VAL A 147 -16.98 9.13 0.68
C VAL A 147 -17.05 7.74 1.29
N ASP A 148 -15.96 7.27 1.89
CA ASP A 148 -15.85 5.94 2.53
C ASP A 148 -14.97 6.00 3.79
N PRO A 149 -15.55 6.35 4.95
CA PRO A 149 -14.77 6.40 6.20
C PRO A 149 -14.20 5.06 6.65
N SER A 150 -14.61 3.94 6.03
CA SER A 150 -14.01 2.64 6.34
C SER A 150 -12.55 2.54 5.90
N LEU A 151 -12.13 3.31 4.90
CA LEU A 151 -10.72 3.45 4.50
C LEU A 151 -9.91 4.10 5.62
N ALA A 152 -10.39 5.22 6.17
CA ALA A 152 -9.73 5.90 7.29
C ALA A 152 -9.58 4.98 8.51
N ARG A 153 -10.62 4.20 8.84
CA ARG A 153 -10.55 3.19 9.89
C ARG A 153 -9.48 2.14 9.64
N GLY A 154 -9.41 1.62 8.41
CA GLY A 154 -8.40 0.63 8.01
C GLY A 154 -6.99 1.18 8.09
N VAL A 155 -6.75 2.39 7.58
CA VAL A 155 -5.46 3.08 7.62
C VAL A 155 -5.01 3.34 9.06
N LEU A 156 -5.88 3.92 9.89
CA LEU A 156 -5.57 4.20 11.29
C LEU A 156 -5.19 2.93 12.07
N ARG A 157 -5.97 1.85 11.93
CA ARG A 157 -5.68 0.58 12.61
C ARG A 157 -4.41 -0.09 12.12
N PHE A 158 -4.18 -0.04 10.81
CA PHE A 158 -2.95 -0.60 10.22
C PHE A 158 -1.71 0.15 10.72
N LEU A 159 -1.72 1.48 10.66
CA LEU A 159 -0.59 2.30 11.09
C LEU A 159 -0.36 2.21 12.59
N ALA A 160 -1.41 2.18 13.41
CA ALA A 160 -1.31 1.94 14.83
C ALA A 160 -0.64 0.61 15.16
N ALA A 161 -0.99 -0.48 14.45
CA ALA A 161 -0.38 -1.79 14.64
C ALA A 161 1.09 -1.88 14.20
N HIS A 162 1.54 -0.92 13.36
CA HIS A 162 2.91 -0.86 12.83
C HIS A 162 3.70 0.33 13.35
N GLN A 163 3.19 1.06 14.36
CA GLN A 163 3.88 2.19 14.97
C GLN A 163 5.19 1.75 15.65
N ALA A 164 6.23 2.55 15.52
CA ALA A 164 7.51 2.28 16.16
C ALA A 164 7.38 2.31 17.70
N THR A 165 7.99 1.33 18.36
CA THR A 165 7.97 1.19 19.83
C THR A 165 9.35 1.31 20.46
N SER A 166 10.40 1.35 19.65
CA SER A 166 11.80 1.46 20.08
C SER A 166 12.60 2.27 19.04
N GLU A 167 13.76 2.75 19.47
CA GLU A 167 14.72 3.35 18.55
C GLU A 167 15.39 2.28 17.69
N ASP A 168 15.46 2.55 16.39
CA ASP A 168 16.21 1.78 15.39
C ASP A 168 16.73 2.73 14.31
N PRO A 169 17.99 3.20 14.42
CA PRO A 169 18.56 4.15 13.47
C PRO A 169 18.62 3.64 12.02
N GLU A 170 18.75 2.33 11.80
CA GLU A 170 18.80 1.75 10.46
C GLU A 170 17.45 1.86 9.74
N ARG A 171 16.36 2.01 10.49
CA ARG A 171 15.00 2.17 9.98
C ARG A 171 14.45 3.56 10.16
N ASP A 172 15.27 4.52 10.61
CA ASP A 172 14.84 5.86 11.03
C ASP A 172 13.66 5.82 12.02
N ALA A 173 13.62 4.78 12.88
CA ALA A 173 12.55 4.55 13.85
C ALA A 173 12.87 5.20 15.19
N GLU A 174 11.84 5.79 15.79
CA GLU A 174 11.81 6.35 17.15
C GLU A 174 10.47 6.01 17.79
N PRO A 175 10.40 5.79 19.11
CA PRO A 175 9.15 5.43 19.78
C PRO A 175 8.02 6.43 19.47
N GLY A 176 6.89 5.93 18.97
CA GLY A 176 5.74 6.75 18.61
C GLY A 176 5.67 7.17 17.14
N LYS A 177 6.75 7.06 16.38
CA LYS A 177 6.81 7.42 14.96
C LYS A 177 5.94 6.51 14.11
N ILE A 178 5.25 7.08 13.13
CA ILE A 178 4.38 6.34 12.20
C ILE A 178 5.17 5.88 10.98
N LEU A 179 4.82 4.72 10.48
CA LEU A 179 5.44 4.04 9.34
C LEU A 179 5.47 4.93 8.09
N HIS A 180 6.62 4.96 7.40
CA HIS A 180 6.73 5.50 6.04
C HIS A 180 6.28 4.46 5.01
N GLU A 181 6.92 3.29 4.98
CA GLU A 181 6.53 2.18 4.10
C GLU A 181 6.81 0.80 4.72
N ALA A 182 6.08 -0.21 4.25
CA ALA A 182 6.27 -1.60 4.65
C ALA A 182 6.30 -2.52 3.44
N ARG A 183 7.46 -3.10 3.13
CA ARG A 183 7.64 -4.04 2.03
C ARG A 183 7.71 -5.49 2.52
N LYS A 184 7.16 -6.41 1.74
CA LYS A 184 7.12 -7.84 2.05
C LYS A 184 8.02 -8.68 1.12
N GLY A 185 8.86 -8.04 0.33
CA GLY A 185 9.75 -8.69 -0.63
C GLY A 185 10.89 -9.46 0.02
N GLU A 186 11.57 -10.28 -0.75
CA GLU A 186 12.75 -11.03 -0.32
C GLU A 186 13.88 -10.10 0.15
N LEU A 187 14.19 -9.04 -0.61
CA LEU A 187 15.24 -8.08 -0.28
C LEU A 187 14.99 -7.37 1.05
N ALA A 188 13.74 -7.02 1.34
CA ALA A 188 13.36 -6.41 2.60
C ALA A 188 13.53 -7.39 3.77
N ARG A 189 13.16 -8.67 3.59
CA ARG A 189 13.33 -9.71 4.62
C ARG A 189 14.78 -10.04 4.91
N LEU A 190 15.65 -9.90 3.91
CA LEU A 190 17.09 -10.13 4.04
C LEU A 190 17.82 -8.90 4.60
N GLY A 191 17.11 -7.79 4.86
CA GLY A 191 17.74 -6.55 5.31
C GLY A 191 18.62 -5.86 4.26
N VAL A 192 18.51 -6.26 2.97
CA VAL A 192 19.25 -5.64 1.87
C VAL A 192 18.73 -4.22 1.61
N VAL A 193 17.47 -4.00 1.87
CA VAL A 193 16.81 -2.67 1.88
C VAL A 193 16.13 -2.49 3.24
N PRO A 194 16.17 -1.29 3.86
CA PRO A 194 15.62 -1.03 5.19
C PRO A 194 14.08 -1.00 5.22
N PHE A 195 13.41 -1.29 4.12
CA PHE A 195 11.99 -1.02 3.88
C PHE A 195 11.04 -2.17 4.24
N ASP A 196 11.44 -3.20 4.98
CA ASP A 196 10.50 -4.15 5.58
C ASP A 196 9.53 -3.42 6.51
N ARG A 197 10.06 -2.47 7.32
CA ARG A 197 9.37 -1.42 8.06
C ARG A 197 10.30 -0.23 8.17
N TYR A 198 10.01 0.84 7.47
CA TYR A 198 10.82 2.04 7.42
C TYR A 198 10.02 3.25 7.90
N TYR A 199 10.65 4.13 8.67
CA TYR A 199 9.98 5.22 9.38
C TYR A 199 10.49 6.60 8.97
N GLY A 200 11.28 6.71 7.94
CA GLY A 200 11.81 7.97 7.42
C GLY A 200 10.74 8.82 6.73
N SER A 201 9.80 9.34 7.51
CA SER A 201 8.73 10.24 7.08
C SER A 201 8.38 11.16 8.24
N ILE A 202 8.56 12.47 8.04
CA ILE A 202 8.29 13.48 9.08
C ILE A 202 6.80 13.78 9.19
N ASP A 203 6.07 13.66 8.10
CA ASP A 203 4.67 14.05 7.96
C ASP A 203 3.67 12.97 8.37
N SER A 204 4.05 11.69 8.27
CA SER A 204 3.13 10.58 8.60
C SER A 204 2.65 10.59 10.04
N THR A 205 3.48 10.99 10.99
CA THR A 205 3.14 10.99 12.42
C THR A 205 2.12 12.08 12.77
N PRO A 206 2.31 13.36 12.43
CA PRO A 206 1.28 14.37 12.65
C PRO A 206 0.02 14.11 11.83
N LEU A 207 0.12 13.67 10.58
CA LEU A 207 -1.05 13.32 9.76
C LEU A 207 -1.90 12.17 10.36
N PHE A 208 -1.26 11.22 11.05
CA PHE A 208 -1.98 10.16 11.77
C PHE A 208 -2.86 10.73 12.88
N VAL A 209 -2.36 11.71 13.63
CA VAL A 209 -3.13 12.41 14.68
C VAL A 209 -4.27 13.22 14.06
N VAL A 210 -4.00 13.97 12.99
CA VAL A 210 -5.01 14.74 12.24
C VAL A 210 -6.12 13.82 11.74
N LEU A 211 -5.77 12.70 11.08
CA LEU A 211 -6.76 11.75 10.59
C LEU A 211 -7.59 11.14 11.72
N ALA A 212 -6.97 10.80 12.86
CA ALA A 212 -7.69 10.25 14.02
C ALA A 212 -8.73 11.24 14.56
N GLY A 213 -8.38 12.51 14.67
CA GLY A 213 -9.27 13.58 15.10
C GLY A 213 -10.44 13.80 14.13
N LEU A 214 -10.16 13.94 12.83
CA LEU A 214 -11.18 14.13 11.81
C LEU A 214 -12.08 12.91 11.63
N TYR A 215 -11.50 11.69 11.70
CA TYR A 215 -12.28 10.46 11.68
C TYR A 215 -13.29 10.40 12.84
N TRP A 216 -12.86 10.77 14.05
CA TRP A 216 -13.76 10.88 15.20
C TRP A 216 -14.87 11.91 14.98
N GLN A 217 -14.51 13.10 14.56
CA GLN A 217 -15.50 14.19 14.31
C GLN A 217 -16.52 13.79 13.27
N TYR A 218 -16.09 13.07 12.22
CA TYR A 218 -16.95 12.68 11.11
C TYR A 218 -17.85 11.48 11.44
N THR A 219 -17.33 10.47 12.15
CA THR A 219 -18.02 9.18 12.33
C THR A 219 -18.60 8.96 13.71
N GLY A 220 -18.06 9.60 14.74
CA GLY A 220 -18.37 9.29 16.14
C GLY A 220 -17.96 7.86 16.58
N ASP A 221 -17.09 7.15 15.83
CA ASP A 221 -16.67 5.78 16.12
C ASP A 221 -15.70 5.74 17.32
N ARG A 222 -16.29 5.77 18.50
CA ARG A 222 -15.60 5.75 19.77
C ARG A 222 -14.77 4.48 19.95
N THR A 223 -15.29 3.34 19.50
CA THR A 223 -14.64 2.04 19.68
C THR A 223 -13.29 1.98 18.97
N THR A 224 -13.24 2.44 17.71
CA THR A 224 -11.98 2.50 16.95
C THR A 224 -11.02 3.48 17.62
N LEU A 225 -11.49 4.67 18.01
CA LEU A 225 -10.63 5.68 18.62
C LEU A 225 -10.04 5.21 19.96
N GLU A 226 -10.85 4.60 20.83
CA GLU A 226 -10.37 4.05 22.11
C GLU A 226 -9.31 2.96 21.89
N THR A 227 -9.47 2.13 20.86
CA THR A 227 -8.50 1.08 20.51
C THR A 227 -7.15 1.66 20.12
N ILE A 228 -7.11 2.74 19.33
CA ILE A 228 -5.86 3.35 18.85
C ILE A 228 -5.38 4.52 19.71
N TRP A 229 -6.10 4.87 20.78
CA TRP A 229 -5.77 6.01 21.61
C TRP A 229 -4.36 5.97 22.23
N PRO A 230 -3.84 4.81 22.68
CA PRO A 230 -2.45 4.73 23.12
C PRO A 230 -1.47 5.13 22.01
N ASN A 231 -1.77 4.79 20.76
CA ASN A 231 -0.94 5.12 19.60
C ASN A 231 -1.00 6.61 19.25
N VAL A 232 -2.17 7.24 19.38
CA VAL A 232 -2.32 8.70 19.20
C VAL A 232 -1.48 9.45 20.23
N LYS A 233 -1.52 9.02 21.51
CA LYS A 233 -0.68 9.61 22.56
C LYS A 233 0.81 9.42 22.31
N ALA A 234 1.21 8.24 21.83
CA ALA A 234 2.60 7.98 21.49
C ALA A 234 3.08 8.84 20.30
N ALA A 235 2.22 9.07 19.30
CA ALA A 235 2.51 9.97 18.19
C ALA A 235 2.68 11.43 18.65
N LEU A 236 1.82 11.92 19.52
CA LEU A 236 1.96 13.25 20.12
C LEU A 236 3.25 13.36 20.96
N ALA A 237 3.54 12.34 21.76
CA ALA A 237 4.79 12.31 22.54
C ALA A 237 6.03 12.29 21.65
N TRP A 238 5.97 11.62 20.48
CA TRP A 238 7.04 11.65 19.49
C TRP A 238 7.26 13.06 18.93
N ILE A 239 6.19 13.77 18.58
CA ILE A 239 6.27 15.17 18.12
C ILE A 239 7.00 16.03 19.15
N ASP A 240 6.63 15.93 20.43
CA ASP A 240 7.21 16.74 21.50
C ASP A 240 8.65 16.36 21.86
N GLN A 241 9.04 15.09 21.73
CA GLN A 241 10.32 14.58 22.25
C GLN A 241 11.39 14.37 21.18
N TYR A 242 10.98 14.07 19.96
CA TYR A 242 11.86 13.70 18.86
C TYR A 242 11.70 14.60 17.62
N GLY A 243 10.65 15.39 17.56
CA GLY A 243 10.35 16.22 16.39
C GLY A 243 11.23 17.45 16.24
N ASP A 244 11.76 17.98 17.33
CA ASP A 244 12.59 19.19 17.37
C ASP A 244 14.02 18.83 17.76
N TYR A 245 14.94 18.78 16.80
CA TYR A 245 16.34 18.35 17.03
C TYR A 245 17.24 19.45 17.58
N ASP A 246 16.97 20.72 17.23
CA ASP A 246 17.84 21.83 17.58
C ASP A 246 17.22 22.76 18.63
N GLY A 247 15.96 22.54 19.02
CA GLY A 247 15.26 23.27 20.08
C GLY A 247 14.70 24.61 19.63
N ASP A 248 14.46 24.78 18.32
CA ASP A 248 13.93 26.03 17.75
C ASP A 248 12.38 26.08 17.75
N GLY A 249 11.73 24.98 18.09
CA GLY A 249 10.27 24.85 18.19
C GLY A 249 9.59 24.41 16.89
N PHE A 250 10.34 24.05 15.86
CA PHE A 250 9.80 23.47 14.63
C PHE A 250 10.03 21.96 14.57
N VAL A 251 9.07 21.27 13.98
CA VAL A 251 9.17 19.82 13.74
C VAL A 251 9.97 19.59 12.46
N GLU A 252 11.05 18.82 12.59
CA GLU A 252 12.04 18.64 11.53
C GLU A 252 12.51 17.18 11.41
N TYR A 253 13.16 16.85 10.31
CA TYR A 253 13.73 15.53 10.10
C TYR A 253 15.24 15.58 9.86
N ARG A 254 15.89 14.50 10.27
CA ARG A 254 17.27 14.19 9.95
C ARG A 254 17.40 12.71 9.63
N ARG A 255 17.96 12.38 8.46
CA ARG A 255 18.26 11.00 8.10
C ARG A 255 19.28 10.40 9.08
N ARG A 256 18.95 9.23 9.65
CA ARG A 256 19.83 8.45 10.54
C ARG A 256 20.34 7.18 9.83
N SER A 257 19.57 6.61 8.91
CA SER A 257 19.92 5.43 8.12
C SER A 257 20.72 5.83 6.88
N GLU A 258 21.89 5.22 6.65
CA GLU A 258 22.67 5.45 5.43
C GLU A 258 21.92 5.01 4.17
N GLY A 259 21.14 3.92 4.25
CA GLY A 259 20.29 3.41 3.17
C GLY A 259 18.90 4.05 3.07
N GLY A 260 18.57 4.98 3.99
CA GLY A 260 17.28 5.64 4.06
C GLY A 260 17.15 6.86 3.14
N LEU A 261 15.95 7.44 3.11
CA LEU A 261 15.63 8.62 2.32
C LEU A 261 16.41 9.86 2.83
N VAL A 262 16.99 10.60 1.92
CA VAL A 262 17.66 11.88 2.21
C VAL A 262 16.63 12.92 2.63
N ASN A 263 15.54 13.02 1.88
CA ASN A 263 14.39 13.87 2.18
C ASN A 263 13.23 13.03 2.68
N GLN A 264 12.64 13.39 3.82
CA GLN A 264 11.61 12.58 4.52
C GLN A 264 10.24 13.27 4.55
N GLY A 265 10.00 14.23 3.67
CA GLY A 265 8.72 14.91 3.51
C GLY A 265 7.96 14.49 2.26
N TRP A 266 6.98 15.29 1.88
CA TRP A 266 6.17 15.12 0.68
C TRP A 266 7.02 14.97 -0.59
N LYS A 267 8.03 15.83 -0.76
CA LYS A 267 9.03 15.72 -1.81
C LYS A 267 10.22 14.93 -1.27
N ASP A 268 10.26 13.63 -1.51
CA ASP A 268 11.24 12.71 -0.93
C ASP A 268 12.40 12.34 -1.88
N SER A 269 12.42 12.88 -3.10
CA SER A 269 13.58 12.74 -4.00
C SER A 269 14.83 13.38 -3.39
N GLY A 270 16.00 12.77 -3.63
CA GLY A 270 17.26 13.22 -3.03
C GLY A 270 17.67 14.65 -3.35
N ASP A 271 17.12 15.22 -4.43
CA ASP A 271 17.34 16.59 -4.92
C ASP A 271 16.17 17.54 -4.66
N ALA A 272 15.20 17.15 -3.84
CA ALA A 272 13.94 17.87 -3.71
C ALA A 272 14.02 19.14 -2.87
N VAL A 273 14.98 19.23 -1.94
CA VAL A 273 15.16 20.40 -1.06
C VAL A 273 16.53 21.01 -1.29
N PHE A 274 16.54 22.26 -1.73
CA PHE A 274 17.76 22.99 -2.11
C PHE A 274 17.65 24.48 -1.79
N HIS A 275 18.80 25.13 -1.65
CA HIS A 275 18.95 26.56 -1.46
C HIS A 275 18.76 27.35 -2.77
N GLU A 276 18.65 28.66 -2.68
CA GLU A 276 18.47 29.57 -3.84
C GLU A 276 19.56 29.41 -4.90
N ASP A 277 20.78 29.08 -4.49
CA ASP A 277 21.95 28.87 -5.38
C ASP A 277 21.98 27.45 -6.01
N GLY A 278 21.00 26.61 -5.70
CA GLY A 278 20.87 25.22 -6.18
C GLY A 278 21.68 24.20 -5.39
N THR A 279 22.36 24.57 -4.31
CA THR A 279 22.99 23.61 -3.41
C THR A 279 21.94 22.86 -2.60
N LEU A 280 22.15 21.55 -2.39
CA LEU A 280 21.22 20.73 -1.63
C LEU A 280 21.21 21.12 -0.15
N ALA A 281 20.04 21.16 0.45
CA ALA A 281 19.90 21.43 1.87
C ALA A 281 20.36 20.21 2.69
N GLU A 282 21.09 20.50 3.77
CA GLU A 282 21.53 19.49 4.74
C GLU A 282 20.61 19.51 5.96
N GLY A 283 20.29 18.32 6.52
CA GLY A 283 19.42 18.21 7.70
C GLY A 283 20.09 18.70 9.01
N PRO A 284 19.29 19.06 10.03
CA PRO A 284 17.84 18.88 10.10
C PRO A 284 17.07 19.86 9.22
N ILE A 285 15.90 19.45 8.71
CA ILE A 285 15.08 20.26 7.81
C ILE A 285 13.64 20.32 8.33
N ALA A 286 13.16 21.54 8.61
CA ALA A 286 11.77 21.84 8.96
C ALA A 286 10.96 22.18 7.72
N LEU A 287 9.96 21.39 7.40
CA LEU A 287 9.08 21.61 6.26
C LEU A 287 7.84 22.40 6.69
N CYS A 288 7.47 23.42 5.92
CA CYS A 288 6.38 24.32 6.28
C CYS A 288 5.02 23.61 6.36
N GLU A 289 4.75 22.63 5.49
CA GLU A 289 3.52 21.85 5.53
C GLU A 289 3.39 21.00 6.81
N VAL A 290 4.51 20.50 7.33
CA VAL A 290 4.53 19.70 8.58
C VAL A 290 4.15 20.55 9.77
N GLN A 291 4.62 21.80 9.82
CA GLN A 291 4.22 22.76 10.85
C GLN A 291 2.72 23.07 10.81
N GLY A 292 2.10 22.94 9.64
CA GLY A 292 0.65 23.07 9.49
C GLY A 292 -0.15 21.85 9.95
N TYR A 293 0.50 20.70 10.11
CA TYR A 293 -0.12 19.47 10.63
C TYR A 293 0.02 19.34 12.16
N VAL A 294 1.02 19.97 12.74
CA VAL A 294 1.29 20.02 14.19
C VAL A 294 0.49 21.12 14.87
#